data_bc3a48ef4f5f9caeb5a079503a7a12dd
#
_entry.id   bc3a48ef4f5f9caeb5a079503a7a12dd
#
_cell.length_a   1.000
_cell.length_b   1.000
_cell.length_c   1.000
_cell.angle_alpha   90.00
_cell.angle_beta   90.00
_cell.angle_gamma   90.00
#
_symmetry.space_group_name_H-M   'P 1'
#
loop_
_entity.id
_entity.type
_entity.pdbx_description
1 polymer ?
#
loop_
_entity_poly.entity_id
_entity_poly.type
_entity_poly.pdbx_seq_one_letter_code
_entity_poly.pdbx_strand_id
1 'polypeptide(L)'
;LNAWYCPKWFKGRHSIEGLEHITEAKAQGKGILLLGTHSTLLDAGGYICAQYFDPDVVYRPQNNPMLDMLIYRCRATIYQQQIDHDDMRGLVRRLKDGGAIWYSPDQDFGLKQGVMAPFFGVPAATVTAHRRLLKISKAVAIPLYFYRYGDIRNPKYKVLIEPMVENMPSEDEVEDAIRVNKIIEAQLRIAPTQWMWFHRRFKTRPEGYEKIY
;
A
#
# COMPACT_ATOMS: atom_id res chain seq x y z
N LEU A 1 -4.02 2.77 17.21
CA LEU A 1 -4.63 3.71 18.20
C LEU A 1 -3.78 4.98 18.38
N ASN A 2 -2.43 4.88 18.51
CA ASN A 2 -1.59 6.08 18.75
C ASN A 2 -1.70 7.12 17.63
N ALA A 3 -1.82 6.71 16.38
CA ALA A 3 -1.99 7.64 15.26
C ALA A 3 -3.29 8.48 15.38
N TRP A 4 -4.31 7.95 16.03
CA TRP A 4 -5.62 8.58 16.15
C TRP A 4 -5.78 9.41 17.43
N TYR A 5 -5.29 8.89 18.55
CA TYR A 5 -5.55 9.48 19.88
C TYR A 5 -4.32 10.10 20.54
N CYS A 6 -3.14 9.71 20.13
CA CYS A 6 -1.88 10.16 20.68
C CYS A 6 -0.87 10.57 19.59
N PRO A 7 -1.22 11.46 18.66
CA PRO A 7 -0.35 11.79 17.51
C PRO A 7 0.99 12.39 17.96
N LYS A 8 1.04 13.06 19.09
CA LYS A 8 2.30 13.57 19.68
C LYS A 8 3.31 12.47 20.01
N TRP A 9 2.87 11.20 20.10
CA TRP A 9 3.73 10.04 20.31
C TRP A 9 4.81 9.91 19.25
N PHE A 10 4.51 10.26 18.00
CA PHE A 10 5.44 10.11 16.88
C PHE A 10 6.48 11.23 16.78
N LYS A 11 6.30 12.35 17.52
CA LYS A 11 7.21 13.49 17.47
C LYS A 11 8.62 13.07 17.94
N GLY A 12 9.63 13.25 17.06
CA GLY A 12 11.03 12.88 17.31
C GLY A 12 11.28 11.35 17.30
N ARG A 13 10.30 10.53 16.93
CA ARG A 13 10.40 9.07 16.89
C ARG A 13 10.31 8.50 15.50
N HIS A 14 10.24 9.32 14.47
CA HIS A 14 10.17 8.85 13.08
C HIS A 14 11.20 9.54 12.20
N SER A 15 11.52 8.88 11.12
CA SER A 15 12.27 9.42 9.98
C SER A 15 11.60 9.01 8.68
N ILE A 16 11.79 9.82 7.65
CA ILE A 16 11.35 9.55 6.29
C ILE A 16 12.56 9.67 5.36
N GLU A 17 12.68 8.74 4.43
CA GLU A 17 13.73 8.73 3.39
C GLU A 17 13.06 8.63 2.02
N GLY A 18 13.62 9.26 1.00
CA GLY A 18 13.13 9.24 -0.38
C GLY A 18 11.94 10.17 -0.63
N LEU A 19 11.72 11.20 0.21
CA LEU A 19 10.62 12.17 0.00
C LEU A 19 10.75 12.90 -1.33
N GLU A 20 11.97 13.04 -1.84
CA GLU A 20 12.28 13.61 -3.15
C GLU A 20 11.54 12.92 -4.28
N HIS A 21 11.32 11.61 -4.22
CA HIS A 21 10.60 10.85 -5.27
C HIS A 21 9.12 11.25 -5.38
N ILE A 22 8.48 11.60 -4.25
CA ILE A 22 7.11 12.16 -4.26
C ILE A 22 7.13 13.56 -4.87
N THR A 23 8.09 14.38 -4.47
CA THR A 23 8.22 15.76 -4.96
C THR A 23 8.48 15.80 -6.47
N GLU A 24 9.36 14.96 -6.97
CA GLU A 24 9.68 14.82 -8.40
C GLU A 24 8.46 14.38 -9.22
N ALA A 25 7.71 13.38 -8.76
CA ALA A 25 6.51 12.91 -9.43
C ALA A 25 5.43 14.03 -9.48
N LYS A 26 5.23 14.74 -8.38
CA LYS A 26 4.30 15.87 -8.30
C LYS A 26 4.73 17.03 -9.21
N ALA A 27 6.03 17.35 -9.27
CA ALA A 27 6.56 18.38 -10.16
C ALA A 27 6.34 18.05 -11.64
N GLN A 28 6.24 16.78 -12.00
CA GLN A 28 5.88 16.31 -13.34
C GLN A 28 4.36 16.31 -13.60
N GLY A 29 3.54 16.76 -12.64
CA GLY A 29 2.07 16.71 -12.74
C GLY A 29 1.51 15.30 -12.70
N LYS A 30 2.25 14.31 -12.17
CA LYS A 30 1.85 12.92 -12.10
C LYS A 30 1.06 12.62 -10.84
N GLY A 31 -0.02 11.85 -10.98
CA GLY A 31 -0.59 11.13 -9.83
C GLY A 31 0.32 9.99 -9.40
N ILE A 32 0.20 9.59 -8.16
CA ILE A 32 1.09 8.60 -7.54
C ILE A 32 0.27 7.44 -6.97
N LEU A 33 0.57 6.24 -7.41
CA LEU A 33 0.09 5.01 -6.78
C LEU A 33 1.18 4.50 -5.84
N LEU A 34 0.98 4.70 -4.54
CA LEU A 34 1.92 4.27 -3.50
C LEU A 34 1.78 2.76 -3.26
N LEU A 35 2.77 1.98 -3.69
CA LEU A 35 2.76 0.52 -3.55
C LEU A 35 3.30 0.12 -2.18
N GLY A 36 2.42 -0.32 -1.30
CA GLY A 36 2.77 -0.74 0.04
C GLY A 36 2.20 -2.10 0.42
N THR A 37 2.34 -2.46 1.70
CA THR A 37 1.87 -3.72 2.27
C THR A 37 0.92 -3.49 3.43
N HIS A 38 0.00 -4.43 3.67
CA HIS A 38 -0.80 -4.43 4.89
C HIS A 38 0.10 -4.79 6.08
N SER A 39 0.56 -3.77 6.78
CA SER A 39 1.34 -3.92 7.99
C SER A 39 0.54 -3.53 9.23
N THR A 40 0.96 -4.03 10.40
CA THR A 40 0.39 -3.63 11.69
C THR A 40 0.56 -2.14 12.02
N LEU A 41 1.30 -1.42 11.18
CA LEU A 41 1.60 0.01 11.31
C LEU A 41 0.84 0.90 10.32
N LEU A 42 -0.15 0.37 9.60
CA LEU A 42 -0.81 1.07 8.49
C LEU A 42 -1.21 2.51 8.85
N ASP A 43 -1.96 2.70 9.93
CA ASP A 43 -2.41 4.04 10.35
C ASP A 43 -1.26 4.89 10.92
N ALA A 44 -0.24 4.29 11.53
CA ALA A 44 0.95 5.01 12.00
C ALA A 44 1.77 5.54 10.81
N GLY A 45 1.98 4.71 9.79
CA GLY A 45 2.67 5.09 8.56
C GLY A 45 1.93 6.21 7.83
N GLY A 46 0.61 6.07 7.68
CA GLY A 46 -0.23 7.11 7.08
C GLY A 46 -0.16 8.44 7.82
N TYR A 47 -0.24 8.42 9.15
CA TYR A 47 -0.08 9.62 9.98
C TYR A 47 1.30 10.27 9.79
N ILE A 48 2.37 9.49 9.72
CA ILE A 48 3.72 10.02 9.50
C ILE A 48 3.81 10.65 8.10
N CYS A 49 3.35 9.94 7.06
CA CYS A 49 3.33 10.46 5.69
C CYS A 49 2.56 11.78 5.57
N ALA A 50 1.41 11.89 6.25
CA ALA A 50 0.57 13.09 6.23
C ALA A 50 1.25 14.35 6.83
N GLN A 51 2.38 14.22 7.48
CA GLN A 51 3.18 15.36 7.94
C GLN A 51 4.10 15.93 6.86
N TYR A 52 4.24 15.23 5.72
CA TYR A 52 5.18 15.58 4.64
C TYR A 52 4.52 15.77 3.29
N PHE A 53 3.44 15.06 3.03
CA PHE A 53 2.63 15.20 1.81
C PHE A 53 1.18 14.78 2.10
N ASP A 54 0.27 14.99 1.15
CA ASP A 54 -1.16 14.69 1.30
C ASP A 54 -1.48 13.29 0.74
N PRO A 55 -1.44 12.22 1.57
CA PRO A 55 -1.80 10.89 1.12
C PRO A 55 -3.32 10.72 1.06
N ASP A 56 -3.75 9.92 0.09
CA ASP A 56 -5.10 9.37 0.02
C ASP A 56 -5.06 7.88 0.36
N VAL A 57 -6.19 7.30 0.75
CA VAL A 57 -6.26 5.88 1.08
C VAL A 57 -7.44 5.20 0.41
N VAL A 58 -7.23 3.98 -0.06
CA VAL A 58 -8.32 3.09 -0.47
C VAL A 58 -9.00 2.56 0.78
N TYR A 59 -10.31 2.73 0.86
CA TYR A 59 -11.10 2.38 2.04
C TYR A 59 -12.13 1.31 1.72
N ARG A 60 -12.20 0.30 2.59
CA ARG A 60 -13.29 -0.67 2.59
C ARG A 60 -14.13 -0.46 3.85
N PRO A 61 -15.44 -0.20 3.71
CA PRO A 61 -16.34 -0.09 4.86
C PRO A 61 -16.31 -1.34 5.75
N GLN A 62 -16.36 -1.13 7.05
CA GLN A 62 -16.37 -2.21 8.02
C GLN A 62 -17.78 -2.79 8.20
N ASN A 63 -17.88 -4.10 8.48
CA ASN A 63 -19.17 -4.75 8.69
C ASN A 63 -19.92 -4.20 9.93
N ASN A 64 -19.20 -3.72 10.93
CA ASN A 64 -19.78 -3.07 12.11
C ASN A 64 -19.87 -1.55 11.88
N PRO A 65 -21.10 -0.96 11.82
CA PRO A 65 -21.27 0.46 11.48
C PRO A 65 -20.63 1.41 12.49
N MET A 66 -20.58 1.04 13.77
CA MET A 66 -19.95 1.87 14.80
C MET A 66 -18.42 1.89 14.63
N LEU A 67 -17.84 0.72 14.36
CA LEU A 67 -16.40 0.61 14.08
C LEU A 67 -16.05 1.33 12.77
N ASP A 68 -16.89 1.20 11.76
CA ASP A 68 -16.74 1.89 10.49
C ASP A 68 -16.70 3.41 10.67
N MET A 69 -17.70 3.96 11.34
CA MET A 69 -17.77 5.39 11.66
C MET A 69 -16.53 5.87 12.42
N LEU A 70 -16.07 5.10 13.40
CA LEU A 70 -14.89 5.45 14.18
C LEU A 70 -13.63 5.49 13.32
N ILE A 71 -13.38 4.43 12.56
CA ILE A 71 -12.20 4.34 11.68
C ILE A 71 -12.24 5.45 10.62
N TYR A 72 -13.40 5.64 9.97
CA TYR A 72 -13.56 6.65 8.92
C TYR A 72 -13.26 8.06 9.45
N ARG A 73 -13.82 8.42 10.61
CA ARG A 73 -13.57 9.74 11.26
C ARG A 73 -12.11 9.91 11.67
N CYS A 74 -11.49 8.88 12.26
CA CYS A 74 -10.09 8.95 12.66
C CYS A 74 -9.18 9.11 11.42
N ARG A 75 -9.45 8.39 10.35
CA ARG A 75 -8.69 8.49 9.10
C ARG A 75 -8.91 9.81 8.37
N ALA A 76 -10.09 10.42 8.49
CA ALA A 76 -10.36 11.75 7.93
C ALA A 76 -9.48 12.86 8.52
N THR A 77 -8.86 12.64 9.67
CA THR A 77 -7.86 13.57 10.25
C THR A 77 -6.44 13.34 9.71
N ILE A 78 -6.21 12.27 8.96
CA ILE A 78 -4.89 11.86 8.46
C ILE A 78 -4.82 11.99 6.94
N TYR A 79 -5.81 11.41 6.25
CA TYR A 79 -5.81 11.31 4.80
C TYR A 79 -6.64 12.43 4.17
N GLN A 80 -6.19 12.92 3.02
CA GLN A 80 -6.92 13.96 2.28
C GLN A 80 -8.25 13.41 1.74
N GLN A 81 -8.23 12.17 1.20
CA GLN A 81 -9.43 11.48 0.78
C GLN A 81 -9.40 10.00 1.19
N GLN A 82 -10.57 9.47 1.51
CA GLN A 82 -10.81 8.05 1.67
C GLN A 82 -11.70 7.60 0.52
N ILE A 83 -11.15 6.84 -0.42
CA ILE A 83 -11.85 6.46 -1.65
C ILE A 83 -12.30 5.01 -1.49
N ASP A 84 -13.58 4.74 -1.76
CA ASP A 84 -14.11 3.37 -1.70
C ASP A 84 -13.34 2.44 -2.63
N HIS A 85 -13.05 1.23 -2.16
CA HIS A 85 -12.28 0.24 -2.92
C HIS A 85 -12.98 -0.21 -4.21
N ASP A 86 -14.31 -0.09 -4.28
CA ASP A 86 -15.12 -0.41 -5.46
C ASP A 86 -15.26 0.80 -6.41
N ASP A 87 -14.91 2.02 -5.97
CA ASP A 87 -14.96 3.22 -6.81
C ASP A 87 -13.71 3.38 -7.70
N MET A 88 -13.57 2.48 -8.66
CA MET A 88 -12.48 2.55 -9.65
C MET A 88 -12.44 3.90 -10.43
N ARG A 89 -13.61 4.53 -10.63
CA ARG A 89 -13.67 5.82 -11.34
C ARG A 89 -13.14 6.96 -10.47
N GLY A 90 -13.48 6.94 -9.18
CA GLY A 90 -12.96 7.88 -8.19
C GLY A 90 -11.44 7.74 -8.04
N LEU A 91 -10.91 6.51 -7.94
CA LEU A 91 -9.48 6.25 -7.90
C LEU A 91 -8.75 6.81 -9.13
N VAL A 92 -9.26 6.53 -10.34
CA VAL A 92 -8.66 7.05 -11.58
C VAL A 92 -8.73 8.58 -11.64
N ARG A 93 -9.85 9.19 -11.27
CA ARG A 93 -10.00 10.64 -11.22
C ARG A 93 -9.00 11.26 -10.28
N ARG A 94 -8.92 10.74 -9.06
CA ARG A 94 -8.01 11.27 -8.06
C ARG A 94 -6.54 11.18 -8.48
N LEU A 95 -6.13 10.06 -9.12
CA LEU A 95 -4.80 9.94 -9.70
C LEU A 95 -4.56 10.95 -10.84
N LYS A 96 -5.55 11.19 -11.71
CA LYS A 96 -5.44 12.23 -12.77
C LYS A 96 -5.31 13.63 -12.20
N ASP A 97 -5.91 13.88 -11.04
CA ASP A 97 -5.83 15.17 -10.32
C ASP A 97 -4.55 15.32 -9.49
N GLY A 98 -3.56 14.42 -9.68
CA GLY A 98 -2.26 14.48 -8.99
C GLY A 98 -2.27 13.92 -7.56
N GLY A 99 -3.31 13.18 -7.17
CA GLY A 99 -3.39 12.53 -5.85
C GLY A 99 -2.33 11.46 -5.64
N ALA A 100 -1.99 11.22 -4.37
CA ALA A 100 -1.08 10.17 -3.94
C ALA A 100 -1.85 9.10 -3.16
N ILE A 101 -2.23 8.00 -3.82
CA ILE A 101 -3.13 6.99 -3.27
C ILE A 101 -2.34 5.81 -2.75
N TRP A 102 -2.53 5.48 -1.45
CA TRP A 102 -2.04 4.24 -0.86
C TRP A 102 -2.78 3.02 -1.42
N TYR A 103 -2.01 2.08 -1.97
CA TYR A 103 -2.50 0.85 -2.58
C TYR A 103 -1.68 -0.35 -2.13
N SER A 104 -2.33 -1.37 -1.56
CA SER A 104 -1.66 -2.58 -1.04
C SER A 104 -2.12 -3.83 -1.80
N PRO A 105 -1.36 -4.28 -2.81
CA PRO A 105 -1.72 -5.43 -3.65
C PRO A 105 -1.28 -6.79 -3.07
N ASP A 106 -1.01 -6.88 -1.78
CA ASP A 106 -0.40 -8.02 -1.10
C ASP A 106 -1.41 -9.09 -0.61
N GLN A 107 -2.70 -8.92 -0.91
CA GLN A 107 -3.74 -9.89 -0.55
C GLN A 107 -4.10 -10.79 -1.74
N ASP A 108 -4.59 -12.00 -1.41
CA ASP A 108 -5.09 -12.97 -2.38
C ASP A 108 -6.61 -12.80 -2.56
N PHE A 109 -7.04 -12.28 -3.72
CA PHE A 109 -8.44 -12.14 -4.15
C PHE A 109 -8.85 -13.20 -5.19
N GLY A 110 -8.01 -14.21 -5.40
CA GLY A 110 -8.22 -15.25 -6.40
C GLY A 110 -7.93 -14.82 -7.83
N LEU A 111 -8.07 -15.76 -8.77
CA LEU A 111 -7.70 -15.55 -10.17
C LEU A 111 -8.71 -14.73 -10.98
N LYS A 112 -9.90 -14.46 -10.42
CA LYS A 112 -10.86 -13.55 -11.08
C LYS A 112 -10.38 -12.10 -11.12
N GLN A 113 -9.47 -11.72 -10.23
CA GLN A 113 -8.97 -10.35 -10.08
C GLN A 113 -7.46 -10.23 -10.27
N GLY A 114 -6.79 -11.29 -10.74
CA GLY A 114 -5.35 -11.30 -10.90
C GLY A 114 -4.84 -12.53 -11.59
N VAL A 115 -3.54 -12.67 -11.59
CA VAL A 115 -2.80 -13.77 -12.22
C VAL A 115 -1.95 -14.54 -11.21
N MET A 116 -1.52 -15.76 -11.59
CA MET A 116 -0.49 -16.47 -10.81
C MET A 116 0.86 -15.84 -11.07
N ALA A 117 1.52 -15.41 -10.00
CA ALA A 117 2.88 -14.91 -10.03
C ALA A 117 3.66 -15.44 -8.81
N PRO A 118 4.97 -15.68 -8.91
CA PRO A 118 5.78 -16.13 -7.79
C PRO A 118 5.82 -15.06 -6.69
N PHE A 119 5.68 -15.52 -5.44
CA PHE A 119 5.87 -14.74 -4.23
C PHE A 119 6.73 -15.56 -3.26
N PHE A 120 7.95 -15.09 -2.99
CA PHE A 120 9.01 -15.89 -2.34
C PHE A 120 9.23 -17.26 -3.01
N GLY A 121 9.15 -17.31 -4.35
CA GLY A 121 9.30 -18.54 -5.14
C GLY A 121 8.08 -19.45 -5.16
N VAL A 122 7.03 -19.14 -4.41
CA VAL A 122 5.79 -19.93 -4.35
C VAL A 122 4.71 -19.27 -5.22
N PRO A 123 4.01 -20.01 -6.13
CA PRO A 123 2.91 -19.45 -6.92
C PRO A 123 1.80 -18.89 -6.01
N ALA A 124 1.42 -17.64 -6.24
CA ALA A 124 0.41 -16.93 -5.48
C ALA A 124 -0.46 -16.07 -6.41
N ALA A 125 -1.78 -16.07 -6.19
CA ALA A 125 -2.70 -15.20 -6.92
C ALA A 125 -2.41 -13.74 -6.58
N THR A 126 -2.05 -12.94 -7.59
CA THR A 126 -1.61 -11.56 -7.44
C THR A 126 -2.54 -10.63 -8.20
N VAL A 127 -3.10 -9.65 -7.48
CA VAL A 127 -4.04 -8.67 -8.03
C VAL A 127 -3.34 -7.77 -9.05
N THR A 128 -4.04 -7.50 -10.17
CA THR A 128 -3.51 -6.71 -11.28
C THR A 128 -4.24 -5.38 -11.51
N ALA A 129 -5.14 -4.99 -10.61
CA ALA A 129 -5.91 -3.76 -10.73
C ALA A 129 -5.03 -2.48 -10.81
N HIS A 130 -3.83 -2.50 -10.21
CA HIS A 130 -2.84 -1.43 -10.32
C HIS A 130 -2.49 -1.09 -11.77
N ARG A 131 -2.41 -2.09 -12.66
CA ARG A 131 -2.15 -1.87 -14.10
C ARG A 131 -3.20 -0.97 -14.74
N ARG A 132 -4.48 -1.28 -14.48
CA ARG A 132 -5.59 -0.51 -15.02
C ARG A 132 -5.59 0.92 -14.47
N LEU A 133 -5.33 1.09 -13.18
CA LEU A 133 -5.20 2.41 -12.55
C LEU A 133 -4.09 3.23 -13.23
N LEU A 134 -2.89 2.68 -13.34
CA LEU A 134 -1.73 3.34 -13.94
C LEU A 134 -1.95 3.64 -15.43
N LYS A 135 -2.47 2.67 -16.21
CA LYS A 135 -2.69 2.84 -17.65
C LYS A 135 -3.68 3.96 -17.97
N ILE A 136 -4.79 4.03 -17.23
CA ILE A 136 -5.85 5.01 -17.49
C ILE A 136 -5.51 6.39 -16.91
N SER A 137 -4.90 6.46 -15.75
CA SER A 137 -4.58 7.73 -15.09
C SER A 137 -3.28 8.36 -15.57
N LYS A 138 -2.36 7.58 -16.15
CA LYS A 138 -0.97 7.97 -16.45
C LYS A 138 -0.16 8.31 -15.19
N ALA A 139 -0.62 7.83 -14.04
CA ALA A 139 0.09 7.95 -12.77
C ALA A 139 1.35 7.08 -12.76
N VAL A 140 2.23 7.35 -11.82
CA VAL A 140 3.43 6.55 -11.57
C VAL A 140 3.24 5.67 -10.33
N ALA A 141 3.92 4.52 -10.33
CA ALA A 141 3.97 3.66 -9.15
C ALA A 141 5.23 3.97 -8.34
N ILE A 142 5.07 4.23 -7.05
CA ILE A 142 6.18 4.50 -6.13
C ILE A 142 6.07 3.53 -4.96
N PRO A 143 7.06 2.65 -4.72
CA PRO A 143 7.08 1.79 -3.55
C PRO A 143 7.22 2.65 -2.29
N LEU A 144 6.35 2.40 -1.31
CA LEU A 144 6.39 3.05 -0.01
C LEU A 144 6.07 2.05 1.07
N TYR A 145 6.92 1.96 2.07
CA TYR A 145 6.68 1.11 3.22
C TYR A 145 7.20 1.75 4.51
N PHE A 146 6.69 1.25 5.61
CA PHE A 146 7.04 1.74 6.93
C PHE A 146 7.19 0.57 7.88
N TYR A 147 8.13 0.73 8.79
CA TYR A 147 8.40 -0.25 9.82
C TYR A 147 8.81 0.40 11.14
N ARG A 148 8.61 -0.35 12.19
CA ARG A 148 9.05 -0.01 13.54
C ARG A 148 10.35 -0.75 13.85
N TYR A 149 11.28 -0.07 14.51
CA TYR A 149 12.55 -0.63 14.93
C TYR A 149 12.97 -0.11 16.30
N GLY A 150 14.08 -0.65 16.83
CA GLY A 150 14.60 -0.30 18.15
C GLY A 150 13.88 -1.01 19.29
N ASP A 151 13.99 -0.47 20.50
CA ASP A 151 13.39 -1.03 21.70
C ASP A 151 11.86 -0.99 21.63
N ILE A 152 11.18 -2.09 21.99
CA ILE A 152 9.73 -2.20 21.97
C ILE A 152 9.04 -1.21 22.92
N ARG A 153 9.72 -0.80 24.00
CA ARG A 153 9.21 0.18 24.97
C ARG A 153 9.40 1.63 24.51
N ASN A 154 10.39 1.85 23.62
CA ASN A 154 10.66 3.15 23.01
C ASN A 154 10.90 3.03 21.51
N PRO A 155 9.89 2.61 20.76
CA PRO A 155 10.04 2.30 19.33
C PRO A 155 10.29 3.57 18.52
N LYS A 156 11.08 3.38 17.46
CA LYS A 156 11.23 4.34 16.37
C LYS A 156 10.54 3.82 15.13
N TYR A 157 10.17 4.74 14.25
CA TYR A 157 9.45 4.45 13.00
C TYR A 157 10.22 4.99 11.83
N LYS A 158 10.23 4.24 10.75
CA LYS A 158 10.84 4.68 9.50
C LYS A 158 9.87 4.52 8.35
N VAL A 159 9.79 5.54 7.52
CA VAL A 159 9.13 5.49 6.22
C VAL A 159 10.22 5.48 5.16
N LEU A 160 10.14 4.55 4.22
CA LEU A 160 11.02 4.47 3.06
C LEU A 160 10.16 4.64 1.80
N ILE A 161 10.58 5.57 0.97
CA ILE A 161 9.98 5.84 -0.33
C ILE A 161 11.07 5.56 -1.37
N GLU A 162 10.82 4.61 -2.26
CA GLU A 162 11.78 4.24 -3.29
C GLU A 162 11.52 5.04 -4.58
N PRO A 163 12.44 5.06 -5.53
CA PRO A 163 12.23 5.66 -6.83
C PRO A 163 10.99 5.11 -7.54
N MET A 164 10.41 5.89 -8.44
CA MET A 164 9.29 5.42 -9.26
C MET A 164 9.69 4.17 -10.05
N VAL A 165 8.76 3.23 -10.14
CA VAL A 165 8.96 1.99 -10.90
C VAL A 165 8.92 2.31 -12.39
N GLU A 166 10.06 2.17 -13.06
CA GLU A 166 10.16 2.40 -14.50
C GLU A 166 9.35 1.38 -15.31
N ASN A 167 8.83 1.80 -16.45
CA ASN A 167 8.08 0.95 -17.38
C ASN A 167 6.95 0.14 -16.71
N MET A 168 6.20 0.79 -15.82
CA MET A 168 5.00 0.21 -15.21
C MET A 168 3.78 1.09 -15.49
N PRO A 169 2.68 0.52 -16.04
CA PRO A 169 2.54 -0.89 -16.42
C PRO A 169 3.31 -1.24 -17.69
N SER A 170 3.86 -2.44 -17.76
CA SER A 170 4.41 -3.05 -18.97
C SER A 170 3.30 -3.58 -19.90
N GLU A 171 3.63 -4.20 -21.01
CA GLU A 171 2.63 -4.87 -21.85
C GLU A 171 2.22 -6.25 -21.29
N ASP A 172 3.04 -6.87 -20.43
CA ASP A 172 2.78 -8.18 -19.83
C ASP A 172 2.23 -8.05 -18.40
N GLU A 173 1.03 -8.58 -18.19
CA GLU A 173 0.35 -8.58 -16.91
C GLU A 173 1.04 -9.46 -15.85
N VAL A 174 1.60 -10.57 -16.26
CA VAL A 174 2.32 -11.49 -15.37
C VAL A 174 3.64 -10.87 -14.94
N GLU A 175 4.35 -10.21 -15.86
CA GLU A 175 5.57 -9.48 -15.54
C GLU A 175 5.32 -8.39 -14.49
N ASP A 176 4.28 -7.59 -14.66
CA ASP A 176 3.93 -6.54 -13.68
C ASP A 176 3.57 -7.14 -12.31
N ALA A 177 2.85 -8.27 -12.30
CA ALA A 177 2.53 -8.98 -11.06
C ALA A 177 3.80 -9.53 -10.36
N ILE A 178 4.75 -10.05 -11.12
CA ILE A 178 6.06 -10.49 -10.59
C ILE A 178 6.83 -9.30 -10.00
N ARG A 179 6.86 -8.18 -10.70
CA ARG A 179 7.56 -6.96 -10.25
C ARG A 179 6.95 -6.42 -8.95
N VAL A 180 5.62 -6.36 -8.87
CA VAL A 180 4.90 -5.96 -7.64
C VAL A 180 5.21 -6.93 -6.51
N ASN A 181 5.17 -8.24 -6.74
CA ASN A 181 5.53 -9.22 -5.73
C ASN A 181 6.97 -9.04 -5.23
N LYS A 182 7.94 -8.78 -6.11
CA LYS A 182 9.34 -8.50 -5.70
C LYS A 182 9.46 -7.25 -4.83
N ILE A 183 8.70 -6.18 -5.14
CA ILE A 183 8.63 -4.98 -4.30
C ILE A 183 8.12 -5.34 -2.91
N ILE A 184 7.02 -6.08 -2.82
CA ILE A 184 6.44 -6.53 -1.55
C ILE A 184 7.42 -7.42 -0.79
N GLU A 185 8.07 -8.37 -1.46
CA GLU A 185 9.08 -9.25 -0.85
C GLU A 185 10.24 -8.47 -0.22
N ALA A 186 10.73 -7.43 -0.91
CA ALA A 186 11.79 -6.57 -0.39
C ALA A 186 11.33 -5.86 0.89
N GLN A 187 10.12 -5.31 0.90
CA GLN A 187 9.52 -4.67 2.08
C GLN A 187 9.39 -5.64 3.25
N LEU A 188 8.91 -6.86 2.99
CA LEU A 188 8.72 -7.88 4.03
C LEU A 188 10.05 -8.37 4.63
N ARG A 189 11.13 -8.42 3.85
CA ARG A 189 12.45 -8.82 4.37
C ARG A 189 12.99 -7.87 5.43
N ILE A 190 12.57 -6.60 5.41
CA ILE A 190 12.99 -5.61 6.42
C ILE A 190 12.31 -5.87 7.77
N ALA A 191 11.01 -6.17 7.78
CA ALA A 191 10.25 -6.35 9.01
C ALA A 191 9.16 -7.42 8.87
N PRO A 192 9.52 -8.69 8.69
CA PRO A 192 8.57 -9.76 8.37
C PRO A 192 7.51 -9.98 9.46
N THR A 193 7.84 -9.72 10.71
CA THR A 193 6.90 -9.86 11.84
C THR A 193 5.84 -8.77 11.92
N GLN A 194 5.97 -7.71 11.12
CA GLN A 194 5.02 -6.59 11.11
C GLN A 194 4.00 -6.67 9.98
N TRP A 195 4.12 -7.65 9.08
CA TRP A 195 3.12 -7.91 8.06
C TRP A 195 1.90 -8.66 8.61
N MET A 196 0.73 -8.39 8.02
CA MET A 196 -0.53 -9.02 8.45
C MET A 196 -0.69 -10.43 7.84
N TRP A 197 0.04 -11.42 8.38
CA TRP A 197 0.07 -12.82 7.91
C TRP A 197 -1.30 -13.50 7.89
N PHE A 198 -2.28 -13.04 8.66
CA PHE A 198 -3.63 -13.61 8.71
C PHE A 198 -4.43 -13.46 7.41
N HIS A 199 -3.95 -12.66 6.45
CA HIS A 199 -4.57 -12.53 5.13
C HIS A 199 -4.38 -13.75 4.21
N ARG A 200 -3.67 -14.79 4.66
CA ARG A 200 -3.50 -16.06 3.94
C ARG A 200 -3.10 -15.84 2.48
N ARG A 201 -1.91 -15.32 2.25
CA ARG A 201 -1.40 -14.91 0.92
C ARG A 201 -1.42 -16.03 -0.13
N PHE A 202 -1.41 -17.30 0.29
CA PHE A 202 -1.34 -18.47 -0.57
C PHE A 202 -2.62 -19.32 -0.55
N LYS A 203 -3.79 -18.73 -0.28
CA LYS A 203 -5.05 -19.49 -0.21
C LYS A 203 -5.52 -20.01 -1.58
N THR A 204 -5.23 -19.27 -2.65
CA THR A 204 -5.50 -19.70 -4.03
C THR A 204 -4.28 -20.42 -4.57
N ARG A 205 -4.44 -21.71 -4.91
CA ARG A 205 -3.37 -22.56 -5.43
C ARG A 205 -3.62 -22.93 -6.88
N PRO A 206 -2.56 -23.11 -7.69
CA PRO A 206 -2.71 -23.71 -9.00
C PRO A 206 -3.25 -25.14 -8.90
N GLU A 207 -3.85 -25.64 -9.96
CA GLU A 207 -4.28 -27.02 -10.05
C GLU A 207 -3.11 -28.00 -9.81
N GLY A 208 -3.34 -29.06 -9.04
CA GLY A 208 -2.31 -30.04 -8.67
C GLY A 208 -1.40 -29.64 -7.49
N TYR A 209 -1.56 -28.45 -6.93
CA TYR A 209 -0.78 -28.02 -5.76
C TYR A 209 -1.55 -28.27 -4.46
N GLU A 210 -0.83 -28.74 -3.44
CA GLU A 210 -1.41 -28.91 -2.09
C GLU A 210 -1.84 -27.58 -1.48
N LYS A 211 -2.89 -27.64 -0.63
CA LYS A 211 -3.30 -26.48 0.17
C LYS A 211 -2.25 -26.18 1.24
N ILE A 212 -2.00 -24.91 1.45
CA ILE A 212 -1.07 -24.44 2.49
C ILE A 212 -1.82 -24.19 3.82
N TYR A 213 -3.12 -23.90 3.75
CA TYR A 213 -3.97 -23.61 4.91
C TYR A 213 -5.20 -24.52 4.96
#